data_f448b858b7f7cff7c75fad0986ddb5af
#
_entry.id   f448b858b7f7cff7c75fad0986ddb5af
#
_cell.length_a   1.000
_cell.length_b   1.000
_cell.length_c   1.000
_cell.angle_alpha   90.00
_cell.angle_beta   90.00
_cell.angle_gamma   90.00
#
_symmetry.space_group_name_H-M   'P 1'
#
loop_
_entity.id
_entity.type
_entity.pdbx_description
1 polymer ?
#
loop_
_entity_poly.entity_id
_entity_poly.type
_entity_poly.pdbx_seq_one_letter_code
_entity_poly.pdbx_strand_id
1 'polypeptide(L)'
;MNFLRNATRGFSTSRVVKQITTFGDAAKNPEKIIKEAKQAKQVKDIKTVKHVLHCSFKKNNTFITLTKVEMDKNWPANNPNTTFNEQVLYFLQLPEKIVISQSTGYLGFRKAQRGEYEASFQLSSHIFKSIDEKKLLSSSGKLEVVVKGFGKGRRAFFDALKGKEGNGIRSFITRLSDLTPIAFGGNRAPSRRRI
;
A
#
# COMPACT_ATOMS: atom_id res chain seq x y z
N MET A 1 -1.39 -41.84 44.56
CA MET A 1 -1.13 -40.47 45.03
C MET A 1 -0.09 -39.85 44.13
N ASN A 2 -0.50 -39.08 43.11
CA ASN A 2 0.41 -38.30 42.26
C ASN A 2 -0.18 -36.93 42.08
N PHE A 3 0.48 -35.95 42.68
CA PHE A 3 0.15 -34.53 42.63
C PHE A 3 0.45 -33.94 41.28
N LEU A 4 -0.56 -33.47 40.54
CA LEU A 4 -0.44 -32.64 39.36
C LEU A 4 -0.11 -31.20 39.82
N ARG A 5 1.11 -30.74 39.54
CA ARG A 5 1.50 -29.34 39.66
C ARG A 5 1.09 -28.60 38.40
N ASN A 6 0.03 -27.81 38.52
CA ASN A 6 -0.33 -26.79 37.52
C ASN A 6 0.70 -25.65 37.57
N ALA A 7 1.56 -25.61 36.55
CA ALA A 7 2.43 -24.46 36.31
C ALA A 7 1.66 -23.38 35.58
N THR A 8 1.14 -22.40 36.31
CA THR A 8 0.65 -21.16 35.75
C THR A 8 1.82 -20.37 35.17
N ARG A 9 1.91 -20.31 33.83
CA ARG A 9 2.85 -19.40 33.15
C ARG A 9 2.35 -17.97 33.35
N GLY A 10 2.93 -17.27 34.30
CA GLY A 10 2.77 -15.84 34.46
C GLY A 10 3.37 -15.11 33.24
N PHE A 11 2.53 -14.39 32.51
CA PHE A 11 2.98 -13.43 31.52
C PHE A 11 3.69 -12.29 32.26
N SER A 12 5.00 -12.35 32.29
CA SER A 12 5.83 -11.23 32.76
C SER A 12 5.84 -10.15 31.69
N THR A 13 4.93 -9.20 31.78
CA THR A 13 5.04 -7.91 31.08
C THR A 13 6.05 -7.03 31.83
N SER A 14 7.29 -7.41 31.81
CA SER A 14 8.37 -6.51 32.25
C SER A 14 8.63 -5.47 31.15
N ARG A 15 7.72 -4.51 31.04
CA ARG A 15 8.02 -3.21 30.48
C ARG A 15 9.07 -2.60 31.41
N VAL A 16 10.32 -2.65 31.04
CA VAL A 16 11.39 -1.96 31.75
C VAL A 16 11.15 -0.45 31.55
N VAL A 17 10.30 0.10 32.40
CA VAL A 17 10.28 1.53 32.65
C VAL A 17 11.57 1.78 33.46
N LYS A 18 12.64 2.21 32.79
CA LYS A 18 13.81 2.75 33.46
C LYS A 18 13.33 4.00 34.20
N GLN A 19 13.01 3.84 35.47
CA GLN A 19 12.77 4.97 36.36
C GLN A 19 14.07 5.76 36.44
N ILE A 20 14.01 7.00 36.04
CA ILE A 20 15.07 7.98 36.30
C ILE A 20 15.02 8.23 37.81
N THR A 21 15.90 7.54 38.55
CA THR A 21 15.82 7.46 40.02
C THR A 21 16.52 8.60 40.74
N THR A 22 17.24 9.51 40.04
CA THR A 22 17.88 10.65 40.70
C THR A 22 18.03 11.88 39.79
N PHE A 23 17.79 13.07 40.34
CA PHE A 23 18.04 14.37 39.71
C PHE A 23 19.52 14.50 39.24
N GLY A 24 20.45 13.77 39.85
CA GLY A 24 21.88 13.78 39.51
C GLY A 24 22.19 13.17 38.15
N ASP A 25 21.41 12.24 37.65
CA ASP A 25 21.61 11.60 36.33
C ASP A 25 21.12 12.52 35.17
N ALA A 26 20.12 13.33 35.45
CA ALA A 26 19.63 14.34 34.52
C ALA A 26 20.64 15.45 34.23
N ALA A 27 21.44 15.85 35.24
CA ALA A 27 22.46 16.87 35.09
C ALA A 27 23.71 16.41 34.33
N LYS A 28 24.01 15.11 34.34
CA LYS A 28 25.19 14.53 33.69
C LYS A 28 25.07 14.35 32.18
N ASN A 29 23.84 14.14 31.64
CA ASN A 29 23.62 13.91 30.22
C ASN A 29 22.27 14.48 29.72
N PRO A 30 22.10 15.80 29.65
CA PRO A 30 20.84 16.43 29.23
C PRO A 30 20.45 16.07 27.78
N GLU A 31 21.44 15.87 26.91
CA GLU A 31 21.19 15.50 25.51
C GLU A 31 20.60 14.08 25.35
N LYS A 32 20.98 13.13 26.20
CA LYS A 32 20.40 11.78 26.19
C LYS A 32 18.93 11.81 26.58
N ILE A 33 18.59 12.56 27.62
CA ILE A 33 17.21 12.69 28.08
C ILE A 33 16.34 13.38 27.02
N ILE A 34 16.86 14.40 26.36
CA ILE A 34 16.16 15.08 25.26
C ILE A 34 15.97 14.15 24.06
N LYS A 35 16.98 13.32 23.72
CA LYS A 35 16.87 12.32 22.63
C LYS A 35 15.88 11.20 22.99
N GLU A 36 15.92 10.67 24.21
CA GLU A 36 14.97 9.67 24.69
C GLU A 36 13.55 10.22 24.80
N ALA A 37 13.36 11.45 25.24
CA ALA A 37 12.07 12.13 25.28
C ALA A 37 11.51 12.41 23.86
N LYS A 38 12.38 12.77 22.90
CA LYS A 38 11.99 12.92 21.49
C LYS A 38 11.62 11.60 20.85
N GLN A 39 12.35 10.51 21.16
CA GLN A 39 12.02 9.16 20.68
C GLN A 39 10.75 8.59 21.32
N ALA A 40 10.51 8.84 22.59
CA ALA A 40 9.29 8.41 23.28
C ALA A 40 8.02 9.13 22.77
N LYS A 41 8.15 10.35 22.24
CA LYS A 41 7.03 11.11 21.66
C LYS A 41 6.65 10.70 20.23
N GLN A 42 7.45 9.88 19.55
CA GLN A 42 7.19 9.47 18.16
C GLN A 42 6.53 8.09 18.06
N VAL A 43 5.54 7.80 18.88
CA VAL A 43 4.72 6.60 18.68
C VAL A 43 3.84 6.82 17.45
N LYS A 44 4.17 6.13 16.36
CA LYS A 44 3.38 6.15 15.12
C LYS A 44 2.22 5.15 15.26
N ASP A 45 1.00 5.65 15.21
CA ASP A 45 -0.20 4.83 15.08
C ASP A 45 -0.66 4.84 13.61
N ILE A 46 -0.20 3.84 12.86
CA ILE A 46 -0.42 3.76 11.41
C ILE A 46 -1.77 3.11 11.14
N LYS A 47 -2.66 3.85 10.47
CA LYS A 47 -3.94 3.36 9.96
C LYS A 47 -3.93 3.32 8.44
N THR A 48 -4.38 2.22 7.84
CA THR A 48 -4.66 2.15 6.40
C THR A 48 -5.95 2.90 6.09
N VAL A 49 -5.86 3.92 5.23
CA VAL A 49 -7.00 4.77 4.84
C VAL A 49 -7.74 4.15 3.66
N LYS A 50 -7.01 3.75 2.62
CA LYS A 50 -7.53 3.17 1.39
C LYS A 50 -6.48 2.31 0.71
N HIS A 51 -6.92 1.49 -0.24
CA HIS A 51 -6.05 0.81 -1.18
C HIS A 51 -6.19 1.43 -2.57
N VAL A 52 -5.10 1.43 -3.34
CA VAL A 52 -5.11 1.93 -4.72
C VAL A 52 -4.56 0.83 -5.63
N LEU A 53 -5.34 0.48 -6.66
CA LEU A 53 -4.96 -0.49 -7.67
C LEU A 53 -4.51 0.24 -8.93
N HIS A 54 -3.21 0.32 -9.14
CA HIS A 54 -2.61 0.92 -10.32
C HIS A 54 -2.50 -0.10 -11.45
N CYS A 55 -3.21 0.14 -12.55
CA CYS A 55 -3.23 -0.71 -13.73
C CYS A 55 -2.59 0.03 -14.91
N SER A 56 -1.41 -0.42 -15.35
CA SER A 56 -0.70 0.17 -16.49
C SER A 56 -0.74 -0.76 -17.70
N PHE A 57 -1.41 -0.34 -18.75
CA PHE A 57 -1.64 -1.10 -19.98
C PHE A 57 -0.77 -0.57 -21.10
N LYS A 58 0.42 -1.18 -21.27
CA LYS A 58 1.34 -0.86 -22.37
C LYS A 58 1.06 -1.76 -23.57
N LYS A 59 1.61 -1.39 -24.75
CA LYS A 59 1.48 -2.17 -25.98
C LYS A 59 1.96 -3.63 -25.82
N ASN A 60 3.05 -3.84 -25.08
CA ASN A 60 3.73 -5.14 -24.99
C ASN A 60 3.64 -5.80 -23.61
N ASN A 61 3.02 -5.16 -22.63
CA ASN A 61 2.94 -5.72 -21.28
C ASN A 61 1.82 -5.02 -20.46
N THR A 62 1.29 -5.75 -19.48
CA THR A 62 0.38 -5.20 -18.47
C THR A 62 1.03 -5.33 -17.10
N PHE A 63 0.95 -4.25 -16.32
CA PHE A 63 1.42 -4.19 -14.93
C PHE A 63 0.24 -3.83 -14.04
N ILE A 64 0.05 -4.58 -12.98
CA ILE A 64 -0.93 -4.27 -11.96
C ILE A 64 -0.24 -4.24 -10.60
N THR A 65 -0.41 -3.14 -9.90
CA THR A 65 0.22 -2.91 -8.58
C THR A 65 -0.85 -2.47 -7.59
N LEU A 66 -0.99 -3.20 -6.50
CA LEU A 66 -1.81 -2.82 -5.36
C LEU A 66 -0.94 -2.10 -4.34
N THR A 67 -1.33 -0.89 -3.99
CA THR A 67 -0.72 -0.10 -2.92
C THR A 67 -1.70 0.10 -1.78
N LYS A 68 -1.19 0.30 -0.57
CA LYS A 68 -1.95 0.76 0.59
C LYS A 68 -1.50 2.17 0.95
N VAL A 69 -2.46 3.05 1.20
CA VAL A 69 -2.24 4.41 1.66
C VAL A 69 -2.32 4.41 3.17
N GLU A 70 -1.23 4.77 3.83
CA GLU A 70 -1.11 4.77 5.28
C GLU A 70 -1.11 6.20 5.82
N MET A 71 -1.80 6.40 6.93
CA MET A 71 -1.85 7.65 7.68
C MET A 71 -1.39 7.40 9.12
N ASP A 72 -0.53 8.25 9.62
CA ASP A 72 -0.18 8.30 11.04
C ASP A 72 -1.19 9.20 11.77
N LYS A 73 -1.99 8.62 12.65
CA LYS A 73 -2.97 9.36 13.46
C LYS A 73 -2.32 10.33 14.44
N ASN A 74 -1.11 10.00 14.90
CA ASN A 74 -0.39 10.79 15.87
C ASN A 74 0.46 11.90 15.22
N TRP A 75 0.42 12.02 13.87
CA TRP A 75 1.22 13.01 13.17
C TRP A 75 0.99 14.45 13.66
N PRO A 76 -0.27 14.93 13.88
CA PRO A 76 -0.48 16.27 14.41
C PRO A 76 0.07 16.47 15.83
N ALA A 77 -0.03 15.44 16.67
CA ALA A 77 0.49 15.47 18.03
C ALA A 77 2.03 15.45 18.07
N ASN A 78 2.64 14.73 17.13
CA ASN A 78 4.10 14.65 16.99
C ASN A 78 4.70 15.93 16.38
N ASN A 79 3.89 16.74 15.68
CA ASN A 79 4.32 17.96 14.99
C ASN A 79 3.47 19.18 15.39
N PRO A 80 3.52 19.65 16.66
CA PRO A 80 2.64 20.73 17.15
C PRO A 80 2.91 22.09 16.50
N ASN A 81 4.11 22.29 15.94
CA ASN A 81 4.52 23.58 15.35
C ASN A 81 4.17 23.69 13.85
N THR A 82 3.44 22.73 13.28
CA THR A 82 3.05 22.77 11.85
C THR A 82 1.87 23.72 11.64
N THR A 83 1.95 24.47 10.54
CA THR A 83 0.86 25.33 10.09
C THR A 83 -0.31 24.50 9.57
N PHE A 84 -1.51 25.08 9.53
CA PHE A 84 -2.70 24.43 8.98
C PHE A 84 -2.47 23.95 7.54
N ASN A 85 -1.79 24.73 6.72
CA ASN A 85 -1.49 24.35 5.34
C ASN A 85 -0.59 23.12 5.24
N GLU A 86 0.41 22.99 6.12
CA GLU A 86 1.27 21.80 6.17
C GLU A 86 0.51 20.57 6.61
N GLN A 87 -0.44 20.71 7.53
CA GLN A 87 -1.32 19.60 7.92
C GLN A 87 -2.18 19.15 6.73
N VAL A 88 -2.78 20.07 6.00
CA VAL A 88 -3.55 19.77 4.78
C VAL A 88 -2.69 19.07 3.74
N LEU A 89 -1.46 19.56 3.49
CA LEU A 89 -0.51 18.94 2.56
C LEU A 89 -0.16 17.51 2.98
N TYR A 90 0.06 17.26 4.27
CA TYR A 90 0.32 15.92 4.77
C TYR A 90 -0.83 14.94 4.42
N PHE A 91 -2.09 15.35 4.68
CA PHE A 91 -3.24 14.50 4.38
C PHE A 91 -3.50 14.32 2.88
N LEU A 92 -3.11 15.28 2.04
CA LEU A 92 -3.21 15.16 0.59
C LEU A 92 -2.12 14.25 -0.01
N GLN A 93 -0.93 14.24 0.59
CA GLN A 93 0.24 13.52 0.08
C GLN A 93 0.62 12.30 0.95
N LEU A 94 -0.38 11.54 1.41
CA LEU A 94 -0.13 10.34 2.20
C LEU A 94 0.75 9.34 1.46
N PRO A 95 1.71 8.70 2.15
CA PRO A 95 2.61 7.74 1.53
C PRO A 95 1.88 6.48 1.07
N GLU A 96 2.19 6.05 -0.15
CA GLU A 96 1.71 4.79 -0.71
C GLU A 96 2.77 3.70 -0.53
N LYS A 97 2.39 2.56 0.02
CA LYS A 97 3.25 1.38 0.15
C LYS A 97 2.75 0.26 -0.74
N ILE A 98 3.65 -0.35 -1.51
CA ILE A 98 3.33 -1.47 -2.40
C ILE A 98 3.06 -2.71 -1.57
N VAL A 99 1.93 -3.36 -1.85
CA VAL A 99 1.52 -4.64 -1.24
C VAL A 99 1.73 -5.78 -2.23
N ILE A 100 1.26 -5.62 -3.47
CA ILE A 100 1.39 -6.58 -4.56
C ILE A 100 1.80 -5.83 -5.82
N SER A 101 2.81 -6.32 -6.54
CA SER A 101 3.18 -5.80 -7.85
C SER A 101 3.48 -6.95 -8.79
N GLN A 102 2.69 -7.09 -9.85
CA GLN A 102 2.80 -8.19 -10.80
C GLN A 102 2.64 -7.71 -12.24
N SER A 103 3.22 -8.47 -13.15
CA SER A 103 3.13 -8.25 -14.60
C SER A 103 2.74 -9.55 -15.30
N THR A 104 2.33 -9.46 -16.58
CA THR A 104 2.04 -10.66 -17.38
C THR A 104 3.22 -11.62 -17.48
N GLY A 105 4.44 -11.11 -17.40
CA GLY A 105 5.65 -11.94 -17.36
C GLY A 105 5.81 -12.78 -16.10
N TYR A 106 5.20 -12.38 -14.99
CA TYR A 106 5.17 -13.15 -13.73
C TYR A 106 4.41 -14.47 -13.88
N LEU A 107 3.32 -14.49 -14.64
CA LEU A 107 2.53 -15.68 -14.94
C LEU A 107 3.17 -16.61 -15.98
N GLY A 108 4.40 -16.33 -16.43
CA GLY A 108 5.10 -17.16 -17.38
C GLY A 108 4.93 -16.76 -18.86
N PHE A 109 4.08 -15.79 -19.18
CA PHE A 109 3.96 -15.30 -20.56
C PHE A 109 5.26 -14.69 -21.06
N ARG A 110 5.63 -14.98 -22.31
CA ARG A 110 6.89 -14.55 -22.92
C ARG A 110 6.66 -13.84 -24.25
N LYS A 111 7.66 -13.10 -24.70
CA LYS A 111 7.69 -12.41 -26.00
C LYS A 111 6.38 -11.64 -26.29
N ALA A 112 5.77 -11.85 -27.46
CA ALA A 112 4.56 -11.15 -27.89
C ALA A 112 3.33 -11.47 -27.03
N GLN A 113 3.23 -12.67 -26.47
CA GLN A 113 2.10 -13.13 -25.66
C GLN A 113 1.84 -12.25 -24.44
N ARG A 114 2.87 -11.57 -23.87
CA ARG A 114 2.71 -10.65 -22.73
C ARG A 114 1.77 -9.48 -22.99
N GLY A 115 1.65 -9.05 -24.24
CA GLY A 115 0.83 -7.91 -24.64
C GLY A 115 -0.58 -8.30 -25.06
N GLU A 116 -0.93 -9.60 -25.01
CA GLU A 116 -2.21 -10.08 -25.47
C GLU A 116 -3.32 -9.94 -24.42
N TYR A 117 -4.53 -10.04 -24.89
CA TYR A 117 -5.75 -9.98 -24.08
C TYR A 117 -5.75 -11.06 -22.99
N GLU A 118 -5.49 -12.32 -23.40
CA GLU A 118 -5.53 -13.47 -22.51
C GLU A 118 -4.55 -13.36 -21.34
N ALA A 119 -3.30 -12.95 -21.62
CA ALA A 119 -2.29 -12.75 -20.58
C ALA A 119 -2.72 -11.71 -19.54
N SER A 120 -3.36 -10.63 -20.00
CA SER A 120 -3.85 -9.57 -19.13
C SER A 120 -5.08 -9.98 -18.34
N PHE A 121 -5.97 -10.78 -18.93
CA PHE A 121 -7.13 -11.34 -18.26
C PHE A 121 -6.71 -12.27 -17.12
N GLN A 122 -5.81 -13.22 -17.41
CA GLN A 122 -5.28 -14.14 -16.39
C GLN A 122 -4.54 -13.40 -15.27
N LEU A 123 -3.76 -12.35 -15.60
CA LEU A 123 -3.12 -11.51 -14.59
C LEU A 123 -4.14 -10.84 -13.67
N SER A 124 -5.19 -10.27 -14.24
CA SER A 124 -6.26 -9.62 -13.48
C SER A 124 -6.96 -10.59 -12.55
N SER A 125 -7.36 -11.77 -13.06
CA SER A 125 -7.99 -12.84 -12.29
C SER A 125 -7.09 -13.32 -11.15
N HIS A 126 -5.79 -13.50 -11.41
CA HIS A 126 -4.83 -13.93 -10.41
C HIS A 126 -4.69 -12.89 -9.27
N ILE A 127 -4.63 -11.60 -9.62
CA ILE A 127 -4.52 -10.54 -8.62
C ILE A 127 -5.81 -10.43 -7.80
N PHE A 128 -6.97 -10.51 -8.43
CA PHE A 128 -8.25 -10.48 -7.73
C PHE A 128 -8.37 -11.61 -6.72
N LYS A 129 -8.02 -12.84 -7.11
CA LYS A 129 -7.96 -13.98 -6.19
C LYS A 129 -6.98 -13.73 -5.03
N SER A 130 -5.78 -13.22 -5.33
CA SER A 130 -4.78 -12.93 -4.30
C SER A 130 -5.24 -11.86 -3.29
N ILE A 131 -6.04 -10.90 -3.72
CA ILE A 131 -6.62 -9.86 -2.85
C ILE A 131 -7.68 -10.48 -1.93
N ASP A 132 -8.55 -11.33 -2.48
CA ASP A 132 -9.64 -11.98 -1.74
C ASP A 132 -9.08 -13.00 -0.74
N GLU A 133 -8.15 -13.86 -1.15
CA GLU A 133 -7.51 -14.86 -0.29
C GLU A 133 -6.79 -14.23 0.90
N LYS A 134 -6.05 -13.16 0.66
CA LYS A 134 -5.31 -12.44 1.71
C LYS A 134 -6.18 -11.45 2.49
N LYS A 135 -7.45 -11.29 2.13
CA LYS A 135 -8.41 -10.36 2.75
C LYS A 135 -7.85 -8.95 2.92
N LEU A 136 -7.09 -8.47 1.93
CA LEU A 136 -6.34 -7.21 2.03
C LEU A 136 -7.26 -6.00 2.19
N LEU A 137 -8.44 -6.03 1.59
CA LEU A 137 -9.39 -4.91 1.62
C LEU A 137 -10.17 -4.77 2.92
N SER A 138 -10.17 -5.80 3.79
CA SER A 138 -10.92 -5.76 5.06
C SER A 138 -10.45 -4.65 6.00
N SER A 139 -9.20 -4.21 5.90
CA SER A 139 -8.65 -3.18 6.79
C SER A 139 -9.14 -1.76 6.50
N SER A 140 -9.44 -1.43 5.25
CA SER A 140 -9.87 -0.07 4.84
C SER A 140 -11.27 -0.03 4.24
N GLY A 141 -11.74 -1.13 3.67
CA GLY A 141 -13.02 -1.22 2.97
C GLY A 141 -13.15 -0.31 1.74
N LYS A 142 -12.06 0.33 1.29
CA LYS A 142 -12.05 1.30 0.18
C LYS A 142 -10.95 0.96 -0.82
N LEU A 143 -11.36 0.81 -2.09
CA LEU A 143 -10.46 0.56 -3.20
C LEU A 143 -10.63 1.65 -4.26
N GLU A 144 -9.55 2.29 -4.65
CA GLU A 144 -9.49 3.15 -5.83
C GLU A 144 -8.79 2.39 -6.95
N VAL A 145 -9.34 2.45 -8.16
CA VAL A 145 -8.74 1.86 -9.35
C VAL A 145 -8.24 2.96 -10.25
N VAL A 146 -6.94 2.95 -10.54
CA VAL A 146 -6.27 3.92 -11.41
C VAL A 146 -5.78 3.20 -12.66
N VAL A 147 -6.34 3.54 -13.81
CA VAL A 147 -5.97 2.96 -15.10
C VAL A 147 -5.06 3.90 -15.87
N LYS A 148 -4.08 3.34 -16.60
CA LYS A 148 -3.11 4.08 -17.40
C LYS A 148 -2.82 3.37 -18.70
N GLY A 149 -2.98 4.08 -19.81
CA GLY A 149 -2.67 3.59 -21.16
C GLY A 149 -3.80 2.83 -21.84
N PHE A 150 -3.64 2.58 -23.14
CA PHE A 150 -4.64 2.00 -24.03
C PHE A 150 -4.21 0.67 -24.66
N GLY A 151 -3.36 -0.10 -23.98
CA GLY A 151 -2.99 -1.45 -24.42
C GLY A 151 -4.18 -2.42 -24.46
N LYS A 152 -4.03 -3.53 -25.19
CA LYS A 152 -5.06 -4.59 -25.30
C LYS A 152 -5.54 -5.10 -23.92
N GLY A 153 -4.66 -5.07 -22.92
CA GLY A 153 -4.95 -5.50 -21.56
C GLY A 153 -5.98 -4.66 -20.83
N ARG A 154 -6.22 -3.41 -21.27
CA ARG A 154 -7.24 -2.56 -20.63
C ARG A 154 -8.64 -3.16 -20.74
N ARG A 155 -9.01 -3.63 -21.94
CA ARG A 155 -10.28 -4.31 -22.15
C ARG A 155 -10.37 -5.58 -21.32
N ALA A 156 -9.32 -6.40 -21.35
CA ALA A 156 -9.25 -7.64 -20.57
C ALA A 156 -9.44 -7.43 -19.07
N PHE A 157 -8.83 -6.38 -18.51
CA PHE A 157 -8.99 -6.01 -17.11
C PHE A 157 -10.45 -5.65 -16.76
N PHE A 158 -11.11 -4.84 -17.59
CA PHE A 158 -12.51 -4.47 -17.34
C PHE A 158 -13.45 -5.66 -17.52
N ASP A 159 -13.17 -6.55 -18.46
CA ASP A 159 -13.96 -7.76 -18.66
C ASP A 159 -13.81 -8.72 -17.47
N ALA A 160 -12.58 -8.89 -16.94
CA ALA A 160 -12.34 -9.64 -15.71
C ALA A 160 -13.01 -8.99 -14.49
N LEU A 161 -12.98 -7.66 -14.40
CA LEU A 161 -13.61 -6.92 -13.30
C LEU A 161 -15.14 -7.04 -13.33
N LYS A 162 -15.76 -7.03 -14.52
CA LYS A 162 -17.21 -7.23 -14.70
C LYS A 162 -17.62 -8.69 -14.57
N GLY A 163 -16.69 -9.61 -14.82
CA GLY A 163 -16.89 -11.06 -14.75
C GLY A 163 -17.05 -11.59 -13.32
N LYS A 164 -17.04 -12.90 -13.20
CA LYS A 164 -17.13 -13.62 -11.92
C LYS A 164 -15.93 -13.34 -11.02
N GLU A 165 -14.76 -13.17 -11.61
CA GLU A 165 -13.50 -12.97 -10.94
C GLU A 165 -13.47 -11.67 -10.12
N GLY A 166 -14.19 -10.64 -10.60
CA GLY A 166 -14.26 -9.33 -9.95
C GLY A 166 -15.32 -9.20 -8.85
N ASN A 167 -16.12 -10.22 -8.58
CA ASN A 167 -17.25 -10.11 -7.63
C ASN A 167 -16.82 -9.69 -6.24
N GLY A 168 -15.75 -10.27 -5.70
CA GLY A 168 -15.25 -9.97 -4.35
C GLY A 168 -14.73 -8.54 -4.22
N ILE A 169 -14.27 -7.94 -5.32
CA ILE A 169 -13.59 -6.64 -5.30
C ILE A 169 -14.54 -5.49 -5.65
N ARG A 170 -15.53 -5.72 -6.51
CA ARG A 170 -16.44 -4.65 -7.00
C ARG A 170 -17.12 -3.87 -5.89
N SER A 171 -17.51 -4.52 -4.80
CA SER A 171 -18.18 -3.88 -3.67
C SER A 171 -17.29 -2.85 -2.93
N PHE A 172 -15.98 -3.00 -3.04
CA PHE A 172 -15.02 -2.11 -2.38
C PHE A 172 -14.58 -0.92 -3.25
N ILE A 173 -14.93 -0.94 -4.56
CA ILE A 173 -14.51 0.12 -5.48
C ILE A 173 -15.29 1.40 -5.21
N THR A 174 -14.59 2.42 -4.73
CA THR A 174 -15.15 3.74 -4.45
C THR A 174 -14.89 4.73 -5.58
N ARG A 175 -13.79 4.55 -6.31
CA ARG A 175 -13.37 5.49 -7.37
C ARG A 175 -12.66 4.75 -8.50
N LEU A 176 -12.97 5.16 -9.75
CA LEU A 176 -12.25 4.79 -10.95
C LEU A 176 -11.66 6.04 -11.58
N SER A 177 -10.34 6.06 -11.79
CA SER A 177 -9.62 7.20 -12.35
C SER A 177 -8.79 6.78 -13.56
N ASP A 178 -8.68 7.65 -14.55
CA ASP A 178 -7.78 7.48 -15.69
C ASP A 178 -6.59 8.43 -15.55
N LEU A 179 -5.38 7.90 -15.49
CA LEU A 179 -4.12 8.63 -15.39
C LEU A 179 -3.30 8.50 -16.68
N THR A 180 -3.94 8.36 -17.83
CA THR A 180 -3.22 8.25 -19.10
C THR A 180 -2.60 9.58 -19.47
N PRO A 181 -1.27 9.67 -19.65
CA PRO A 181 -0.62 10.91 -20.05
C PRO A 181 -0.99 11.26 -21.50
N ILE A 182 -1.51 12.45 -21.72
CA ILE A 182 -1.85 12.99 -23.02
C ILE A 182 -0.90 14.15 -23.30
N ALA A 183 -0.24 14.13 -24.46
CA ALA A 183 0.64 15.22 -24.86
C ALA A 183 -0.20 16.40 -25.40
N PHE A 184 0.17 17.62 -25.01
CA PHE A 184 -0.38 18.88 -25.52
C PHE A 184 0.48 19.43 -26.69
N GLY A 185 0.80 18.61 -27.66
CA GLY A 185 1.81 18.88 -28.69
C GLY A 185 3.12 18.15 -28.36
N GLY A 186 4.24 18.72 -28.80
CA GLY A 186 5.58 18.16 -28.54
C GLY A 186 6.22 17.51 -29.77
N ASN A 187 7.38 16.92 -29.58
CA ASN A 187 8.15 16.29 -30.63
C ASN A 187 7.51 14.99 -31.13
N ARG A 188 7.80 14.61 -32.36
CA ARG A 188 7.39 13.33 -32.92
C ARG A 188 7.95 12.18 -32.06
N ALA A 189 7.08 11.24 -31.72
CA ALA A 189 7.50 10.04 -30.98
C ALA A 189 8.49 9.20 -31.80
N PRO A 190 9.45 8.53 -31.13
CA PRO A 190 10.37 7.62 -31.83
C PRO A 190 9.60 6.47 -32.50
N SER A 191 10.17 5.94 -33.59
CA SER A 191 9.57 4.82 -34.33
C SER A 191 9.37 3.61 -33.41
N ARG A 192 8.25 2.92 -33.59
CA ARG A 192 7.93 1.74 -32.77
C ARG A 192 8.78 0.55 -33.20
N ARG A 193 9.37 -0.15 -32.22
CA ARG A 193 10.03 -1.43 -32.46
C ARG A 193 9.00 -2.45 -32.99
N ARG A 194 9.33 -3.10 -34.10
CA ARG A 194 8.59 -4.24 -34.62
C ARG A 194 9.04 -5.49 -33.85
N ILE A 195 8.11 -6.26 -33.32
CA ILE A 195 8.34 -7.50 -32.57
C ILE A 195 7.63 -8.62 -33.29
#